data_55226d11d5989daaf36190584f85b4e6
#
_entry.id   55226d11d5989daaf36190584f85b4e6
#
_cell.length_a   1.000
_cell.length_b   1.000
_cell.length_c   1.000
_cell.angle_alpha   90.00
_cell.angle_beta   90.00
_cell.angle_gamma   90.00
#
_symmetry.space_group_name_H-M   'P 1'
#
loop_
_entity.id
_entity.type
_entity.pdbx_description
1 polymer ?
#
loop_
_entity_poly.entity_id
_entity_poly.type
_entity_poly.pdbx_seq_one_letter_code
_entity_poly.pdbx_strand_id
1 'polypeptide(L)'
;MKGQERMNERFVERMKDPRVTRDAVTLGDFIVIWCDGHHGDRRRGRVLTDGVRLGIYGRREPVLCEECEAHLAYAEKRRAYCPQDPKPFCAYCETHCYRADEREWQRAMMRYSGPRSWRKGHAIDGIKHLLNGRKYRKLAQAKARAAAATTREESR
;
A
#
# COMPACT_ATOMS: atom_id res chain seq x y z
N MET A 1 22.08 6.44 -26.19
CA MET A 1 20.73 5.84 -26.14
C MET A 1 20.70 4.92 -24.94
N LYS A 2 20.11 5.39 -23.84
CA LYS A 2 19.93 4.56 -22.65
C LYS A 2 18.85 3.53 -22.99
N GLY A 3 19.21 2.23 -22.90
CA GLY A 3 18.33 1.11 -23.20
C GLY A 3 17.02 1.26 -22.40
N GLN A 4 15.93 1.18 -23.11
CA GLN A 4 14.60 1.10 -22.55
C GLN A 4 14.54 -0.22 -21.77
N GLU A 5 14.74 -0.14 -20.47
CA GLU A 5 14.68 -1.28 -19.58
C GLU A 5 13.31 -1.95 -19.79
N ARG A 6 13.32 -3.17 -20.31
CA ARG A 6 12.10 -3.93 -20.57
C ARG A 6 11.33 -4.08 -19.27
N MET A 7 10.14 -3.55 -19.25
CA MET A 7 9.23 -3.70 -18.14
C MET A 7 8.99 -5.19 -17.89
N ASN A 8 9.03 -5.61 -16.63
CA ASN A 8 8.88 -7.01 -16.27
C ASN A 8 7.50 -7.54 -16.69
N GLU A 9 7.46 -8.57 -17.54
CA GLU A 9 6.23 -9.14 -18.08
C GLU A 9 5.25 -9.60 -16.99
N ARG A 10 5.77 -10.13 -15.89
CA ARG A 10 4.95 -10.52 -14.74
C ARG A 10 4.29 -9.31 -14.08
N PHE A 11 4.99 -8.18 -13.99
CA PHE A 11 4.41 -6.93 -13.47
C PHE A 11 3.26 -6.47 -14.35
N VAL A 12 3.47 -6.45 -15.67
CA VAL A 12 2.45 -6.08 -16.66
C VAL A 12 1.23 -6.98 -16.53
N GLU A 13 1.43 -8.29 -16.45
CA GLU A 13 0.33 -9.25 -16.32
C GLU A 13 -0.46 -9.06 -15.03
N ARG A 14 0.22 -8.84 -13.91
CA ARG A 14 -0.44 -8.57 -12.62
C ARG A 14 -1.24 -7.28 -12.62
N MET A 15 -0.78 -6.25 -13.32
CA MET A 15 -1.48 -4.96 -13.43
C MET A 15 -2.73 -5.02 -14.34
N LYS A 16 -2.97 -6.13 -15.06
CA LYS A 16 -4.25 -6.36 -15.78
C LYS A 16 -5.41 -6.65 -14.82
N ASP A 17 -5.14 -7.12 -13.59
CA ASP A 17 -6.18 -7.32 -12.58
C ASP A 17 -6.68 -5.95 -12.06
N PRO A 18 -7.97 -5.62 -12.24
CA PRO A 18 -8.53 -4.34 -11.81
C PRO A 18 -8.36 -4.06 -10.31
N ARG A 19 -8.29 -5.10 -9.48
CA ARG A 19 -8.07 -4.97 -8.03
C ARG A 19 -6.64 -4.51 -7.74
N VAL A 20 -5.67 -5.10 -8.44
CA VAL A 20 -4.25 -4.74 -8.31
C VAL A 20 -4.03 -3.30 -8.74
N THR A 21 -4.56 -2.93 -9.90
CA THR A 21 -4.47 -1.56 -10.44
C THR A 21 -5.12 -0.54 -9.51
N ARG A 22 -6.32 -0.83 -9.01
CA ARG A 22 -7.02 0.07 -8.06
C ARG A 22 -6.22 0.30 -6.79
N ASP A 23 -5.64 -0.75 -6.23
CA ASP A 23 -4.82 -0.64 -5.03
C ASP A 23 -3.55 0.18 -5.29
N ALA A 24 -2.90 -0.01 -6.45
CA ALA A 24 -1.73 0.76 -6.85
C ALA A 24 -2.06 2.25 -7.03
N VAL A 25 -3.18 2.57 -7.67
CA VAL A 25 -3.67 3.96 -7.84
C VAL A 25 -3.98 4.58 -6.47
N THR A 26 -4.61 3.84 -5.57
CA THR A 26 -4.88 4.32 -4.20
C THR A 26 -3.59 4.62 -3.44
N LEU A 27 -2.57 3.77 -3.56
CA LEU A 27 -1.24 4.03 -2.99
C LEU A 27 -0.63 5.31 -3.57
N GLY A 28 -0.72 5.51 -4.88
CA GLY A 28 -0.28 6.73 -5.54
C GLY A 28 -0.95 7.99 -4.99
N ASP A 29 -2.27 7.98 -4.84
CA ASP A 29 -3.03 9.08 -4.25
C ASP A 29 -2.58 9.39 -2.80
N PHE A 30 -2.34 8.36 -2.00
CA PHE A 30 -1.90 8.52 -0.61
C PHE A 30 -0.48 9.09 -0.53
N ILE A 31 0.42 8.65 -1.41
CA ILE A 31 1.79 9.15 -1.48
C ILE A 31 1.81 10.61 -1.96
N VAL A 32 0.93 11.02 -2.88
CA VAL A 32 0.76 12.42 -3.28
C VAL A 32 0.34 13.26 -2.07
N ILE A 33 -0.65 12.82 -1.30
CA ILE A 33 -1.11 13.54 -0.08
C ILE A 33 0.04 13.68 0.92
N TRP A 34 0.83 12.63 1.11
CA TRP A 34 2.01 12.66 1.99
C TRP A 34 3.06 13.66 1.49
N CYS A 35 3.40 13.58 0.21
CA CYS A 35 4.38 14.46 -0.42
C CYS A 35 3.96 15.93 -0.31
N ASP A 36 2.68 16.21 -0.54
CA ASP A 36 2.13 17.57 -0.42
C ASP A 36 2.25 18.11 1.01
N GLY A 37 2.03 17.25 2.00
CA GLY A 37 2.04 17.66 3.40
C GLY A 37 3.41 17.74 4.06
N HIS A 38 4.40 16.97 3.59
CA HIS A 38 5.71 16.84 4.24
C HIS A 38 6.88 17.35 3.40
N HIS A 39 6.71 17.43 2.07
CA HIS A 39 7.78 17.76 1.13
C HIS A 39 7.41 18.94 0.23
N GLY A 40 6.64 19.90 0.77
CA GLY A 40 6.17 21.08 0.03
C GLY A 40 7.29 21.98 -0.50
N ASP A 41 8.43 21.98 0.15
CA ASP A 41 9.64 22.72 -0.18
C ASP A 41 10.57 22.01 -1.19
N ARG A 42 10.29 20.73 -1.48
CA ARG A 42 11.12 19.93 -2.38
C ARG A 42 10.70 20.09 -3.84
N ARG A 43 11.69 20.00 -4.74
CA ARG A 43 11.41 19.90 -6.17
C ARG A 43 10.57 18.64 -6.45
N ARG A 44 9.47 18.82 -7.16
CA ARG A 44 8.57 17.76 -7.59
C ARG A 44 8.45 17.75 -9.10
N GLY A 45 8.19 16.59 -9.65
CA GLY A 45 8.04 16.43 -11.08
C GLY A 45 7.18 15.21 -11.42
N ARG A 46 6.97 15.04 -12.72
CA ARG A 46 6.34 13.85 -13.25
C ARG A 46 7.22 12.64 -12.96
N VAL A 47 6.64 11.60 -12.41
CA VAL A 47 7.35 10.37 -12.03
C VAL A 47 7.39 9.36 -13.18
N LEU A 48 8.35 8.43 -13.15
CA LEU A 48 8.60 7.43 -14.19
C LEU A 48 8.55 6.00 -13.64
N THR A 49 7.64 5.74 -12.73
CA THR A 49 7.42 4.38 -12.21
C THR A 49 6.86 3.45 -13.29
N ASP A 50 6.95 2.13 -13.05
CA ASP A 50 6.39 1.15 -13.98
C ASP A 50 4.87 1.29 -14.14
N GLY A 51 4.16 1.65 -13.06
CA GLY A 51 2.73 1.94 -13.10
C GLY A 51 2.39 3.15 -13.98
N VAL A 52 3.17 4.23 -13.89
CA VAL A 52 3.00 5.40 -14.76
C VAL A 52 3.27 5.04 -16.22
N ARG A 53 4.33 4.29 -16.51
CA ARG A 53 4.64 3.82 -17.86
C ARG A 53 3.55 2.94 -18.46
N LEU A 54 2.85 2.17 -17.62
CA LEU A 54 1.67 1.37 -18.03
C LEU A 54 0.39 2.18 -18.16
N GLY A 55 0.39 3.44 -17.72
CA GLY A 55 -0.78 4.32 -17.79
C GLY A 55 -1.90 3.98 -16.80
N ILE A 56 -1.60 3.25 -15.71
CA ILE A 56 -2.61 2.84 -14.72
C ILE A 56 -3.27 4.02 -14.01
N TYR A 57 -2.60 5.17 -13.92
CA TYR A 57 -3.10 6.38 -13.27
C TYR A 57 -4.00 7.23 -14.17
N GLY A 58 -4.00 6.99 -15.48
CA GLY A 58 -4.78 7.77 -16.45
C GLY A 58 -4.47 9.26 -16.35
N ARG A 59 -5.50 10.09 -16.11
CA ARG A 59 -5.33 11.55 -15.95
C ARG A 59 -4.80 11.98 -14.59
N ARG A 60 -4.64 11.06 -13.66
CA ARG A 60 -4.24 11.32 -12.26
C ARG A 60 -2.80 10.86 -11.99
N GLU A 61 -1.92 11.04 -12.98
CA GLU A 61 -0.50 10.74 -12.80
C GLU A 61 0.07 11.46 -11.58
N PRO A 62 0.77 10.78 -10.67
CA PRO A 62 1.37 11.40 -9.51
C PRO A 62 2.46 12.42 -9.88
N VAL A 63 2.51 13.52 -9.15
CA VAL A 63 3.60 14.51 -9.20
C VAL A 63 4.27 14.48 -7.84
N LEU A 64 5.50 13.97 -7.76
CA LEU A 64 6.19 13.65 -6.52
C LEU A 64 7.62 14.20 -6.49
N CYS A 65 8.19 14.31 -5.30
CA CYS A 65 9.64 14.43 -5.14
C CYS A 65 10.32 13.07 -5.36
N GLU A 66 11.64 13.08 -5.56
CA GLU A 66 12.43 11.87 -5.83
C GLU A 66 12.27 10.77 -4.78
N GLU A 67 12.26 11.13 -3.50
CA GLU A 67 12.05 10.19 -2.39
C GLU A 67 10.68 9.51 -2.48
N CYS A 68 9.61 10.29 -2.66
CA CYS A 68 8.26 9.74 -2.78
C CYS A 68 8.05 8.92 -4.07
N GLU A 69 8.74 9.27 -5.16
CA GLU A 69 8.77 8.44 -6.37
C GLU A 69 9.37 7.05 -6.10
N ALA A 70 10.49 7.01 -5.36
CA ALA A 70 11.13 5.74 -4.99
C ALA A 70 10.19 4.87 -4.12
N HIS A 71 9.51 5.47 -3.16
CA HIS A 71 8.50 4.77 -2.35
C HIS A 71 7.32 4.27 -3.17
N LEU A 72 6.85 5.07 -4.15
CA LEU A 72 5.78 4.65 -5.04
C LEU A 72 6.20 3.45 -5.91
N ALA A 73 7.38 3.53 -6.54
CA ALA A 73 7.91 2.42 -7.34
C ALA A 73 8.05 1.13 -6.53
N TYR A 74 8.50 1.24 -5.29
CA TYR A 74 8.57 0.11 -4.38
C TYR A 74 7.18 -0.45 -4.05
N ALA A 75 6.22 0.40 -3.68
CA ALA A 75 4.86 -0.01 -3.33
C ALA A 75 4.11 -0.67 -4.49
N GLU A 76 4.25 -0.15 -5.71
CA GLU A 76 3.69 -0.75 -6.93
C GLU A 76 4.16 -2.19 -7.11
N LYS A 77 5.48 -2.42 -7.00
CA LYS A 77 6.07 -3.77 -7.11
C LYS A 77 5.56 -4.70 -6.02
N ARG A 78 5.50 -4.25 -4.77
CA ARG A 78 4.97 -5.06 -3.67
C ARG A 78 3.50 -5.40 -3.87
N ARG A 79 2.71 -4.47 -4.39
CA ARG A 79 1.31 -4.76 -4.72
C ARG A 79 1.16 -5.74 -5.88
N ALA A 80 1.92 -5.55 -6.95
CA ALA A 80 1.90 -6.44 -8.10
C ALA A 80 2.26 -7.88 -7.74
N TYR A 81 3.28 -8.07 -6.90
CA TYR A 81 3.78 -9.39 -6.52
C TYR A 81 3.19 -9.93 -5.21
N CYS A 82 2.16 -9.29 -4.65
CA CYS A 82 1.49 -9.78 -3.46
C CYS A 82 0.87 -11.16 -3.70
N PRO A 83 1.22 -12.19 -2.92
CA PRO A 83 0.73 -13.57 -3.12
C PRO A 83 -0.66 -13.79 -2.53
N GLN A 84 -1.19 -12.84 -1.75
CA GLN A 84 -2.44 -13.00 -1.04
C GLN A 84 -3.65 -12.78 -1.97
N ASP A 85 -4.58 -13.73 -1.97
CA ASP A 85 -5.88 -13.62 -2.64
C ASP A 85 -6.96 -14.36 -1.81
N PRO A 86 -7.93 -13.66 -1.24
CA PRO A 86 -8.09 -12.21 -1.21
C PRO A 86 -7.00 -11.51 -0.39
N LYS A 87 -6.57 -10.34 -0.87
CA LYS A 87 -5.53 -9.55 -0.21
C LYS A 87 -6.05 -8.96 1.11
N PRO A 88 -5.42 -9.25 2.26
CA PRO A 88 -5.72 -8.57 3.51
C PRO A 88 -5.18 -7.14 3.47
N PHE A 89 -5.62 -6.29 4.42
CA PHE A 89 -4.91 -5.03 4.63
C PHE A 89 -3.48 -5.30 5.10
N CYS A 90 -2.50 -4.57 4.58
CA CYS A 90 -1.08 -4.77 4.90
C CYS A 90 -0.78 -4.68 6.41
N ALA A 91 -1.57 -3.88 7.15
CA ALA A 91 -1.46 -3.77 8.61
C ALA A 91 -1.73 -5.10 9.35
N TYR A 92 -2.48 -6.00 8.74
CA TYR A 92 -2.88 -7.30 9.32
C TYR A 92 -2.31 -8.49 8.54
N CYS A 93 -1.43 -8.23 7.57
CA CYS A 93 -0.80 -9.28 6.78
C CYS A 93 0.35 -9.92 7.56
N GLU A 94 0.33 -11.24 7.64
CA GLU A 94 1.36 -12.02 8.34
C GLU A 94 2.63 -12.21 7.49
N THR A 95 2.55 -12.02 6.17
CA THR A 95 3.65 -12.27 5.23
C THR A 95 4.76 -11.21 5.31
N HIS A 96 4.44 -9.98 5.72
CA HIS A 96 5.40 -8.87 5.87
C HIS A 96 6.35 -8.69 4.68
N CYS A 97 5.78 -8.53 3.46
CA CYS A 97 6.58 -8.43 2.23
C CYS A 97 7.36 -7.11 2.08
N TYR A 98 7.07 -6.08 2.89
CA TYR A 98 7.85 -4.85 2.94
C TYR A 98 9.08 -5.01 3.83
N ARG A 99 10.22 -4.42 3.41
CA ARG A 99 11.37 -4.24 4.30
C ARG A 99 10.97 -3.43 5.54
N ALA A 100 11.71 -3.54 6.62
CA ALA A 100 11.35 -2.92 7.90
C ALA A 100 11.22 -1.40 7.79
N ASP A 101 12.17 -0.74 7.13
CA ASP A 101 12.20 0.70 6.86
C ASP A 101 11.01 1.17 6.02
N GLU A 102 10.76 0.48 4.91
CA GLU A 102 9.62 0.77 4.02
C GLU A 102 8.28 0.53 4.70
N ARG A 103 8.19 -0.48 5.55
CA ARG A 103 6.97 -0.78 6.31
C ARG A 103 6.66 0.32 7.32
N GLU A 104 7.68 0.84 8.00
CA GLU A 104 7.52 1.94 8.95
C GLU A 104 7.12 3.22 8.24
N TRP A 105 7.79 3.56 7.15
CA TRP A 105 7.43 4.69 6.31
C TRP A 105 5.99 4.57 5.79
N GLN A 106 5.63 3.41 5.24
CA GLN A 106 4.29 3.13 4.74
C GLN A 106 3.21 3.30 5.82
N ARG A 107 3.48 2.86 7.05
CA ARG A 107 2.56 3.05 8.17
C ARG A 107 2.37 4.52 8.51
N ALA A 108 3.44 5.30 8.55
CA ALA A 108 3.38 6.73 8.81
C ALA A 108 2.59 7.45 7.70
N MET A 109 2.90 7.15 6.45
CA MET A 109 2.23 7.68 5.27
C MET A 109 0.73 7.35 5.29
N MET A 110 0.35 6.10 5.53
CA MET A 110 -1.05 5.68 5.58
C MET A 110 -1.81 6.35 6.73
N ARG A 111 -1.18 6.50 7.89
CA ARG A 111 -1.78 7.18 9.05
C ARG A 111 -2.07 8.65 8.77
N TYR A 112 -1.19 9.32 8.06
CA TYR A 112 -1.35 10.71 7.66
C TYR A 112 -2.34 10.87 6.51
N SER A 113 -2.17 10.11 5.45
CA SER A 113 -2.89 10.26 4.18
C SER A 113 -4.30 9.64 4.23
N GLY A 114 -4.48 8.57 4.99
CA GLY A 114 -5.75 7.85 5.09
C GLY A 114 -6.94 8.78 5.42
N PRO A 115 -6.92 9.50 6.55
CA PRO A 115 -8.00 10.43 6.90
C PRO A 115 -8.18 11.58 5.89
N ARG A 116 -7.14 11.94 5.15
CA ARG A 116 -7.16 13.04 4.17
C ARG A 116 -7.61 12.60 2.77
N SER A 117 -7.62 11.31 2.52
CA SER A 117 -7.93 10.74 1.20
C SER A 117 -9.40 10.85 0.79
N TRP A 118 -10.30 11.18 1.71
CA TRP A 118 -11.71 11.39 1.42
C TRP A 118 -11.94 12.44 0.32
N ARG A 119 -11.09 13.47 0.23
CA ARG A 119 -11.12 14.48 -0.83
C ARG A 119 -10.79 13.93 -2.22
N LYS A 120 -10.14 12.75 -2.28
CA LYS A 120 -9.83 12.03 -3.52
C LYS A 120 -10.80 10.86 -3.80
N GLY A 121 -11.91 10.79 -3.06
CA GLY A 121 -12.97 9.79 -3.28
C GLY A 121 -12.80 8.48 -2.51
N HIS A 122 -11.87 8.40 -1.56
CA HIS A 122 -11.59 7.18 -0.79
C HIS A 122 -12.36 7.09 0.55
N ALA A 123 -13.42 7.88 0.75
CA ALA A 123 -14.19 7.89 2.00
C ALA A 123 -14.80 6.52 2.34
N ILE A 124 -15.36 5.83 1.35
CA ILE A 124 -15.98 4.51 1.50
C ILE A 124 -14.92 3.47 1.87
N ASP A 125 -13.74 3.51 1.24
CA ASP A 125 -12.64 2.60 1.54
C ASP A 125 -12.10 2.83 2.95
N GLY A 126 -12.06 4.08 3.42
CA GLY A 126 -11.72 4.44 4.80
C GLY A 126 -12.69 3.82 5.82
N ILE A 127 -13.99 3.88 5.56
CA ILE A 127 -15.02 3.26 6.41
C ILE A 127 -14.85 1.74 6.43
N LYS A 128 -14.68 1.10 5.27
CA LYS A 128 -14.42 -0.34 5.17
C LYS A 128 -13.17 -0.73 5.94
N HIS A 129 -12.11 0.08 5.87
CA HIS A 129 -10.87 -0.16 6.61
C HIS A 129 -11.10 -0.15 8.13
N LEU A 130 -11.87 0.82 8.64
CA LEU A 130 -12.22 0.90 10.06
C LEU A 130 -13.03 -0.31 10.53
N LEU A 131 -14.02 -0.73 9.74
CA LEU A 131 -14.85 -1.90 10.06
C LEU A 131 -14.02 -3.19 10.06
N ASN A 132 -13.15 -3.37 9.07
CA ASN A 132 -12.24 -4.51 9.01
C ASN A 132 -11.22 -4.49 10.16
N GLY A 133 -10.71 -3.33 10.53
CA GLY A 133 -9.82 -3.19 11.68
C GLY A 133 -10.44 -3.69 12.99
N ARG A 134 -11.72 -3.44 13.20
CA ARG A 134 -12.47 -3.98 14.35
C ARG A 134 -12.57 -5.50 14.29
N LYS A 135 -12.88 -6.07 13.12
CA LYS A 135 -12.95 -7.52 12.90
C LYS A 135 -11.61 -8.19 13.20
N TYR A 136 -10.50 -7.68 12.64
CA TYR A 136 -9.18 -8.26 12.85
C TYR A 136 -8.71 -8.17 14.30
N ARG A 137 -9.01 -7.07 15.00
CA ARG A 137 -8.72 -6.96 16.44
C ARG A 137 -9.46 -8.01 17.27
N LYS A 138 -10.74 -8.24 16.98
CA LYS A 138 -11.52 -9.31 17.65
C LYS A 138 -10.93 -10.68 17.39
N LEU A 139 -10.53 -10.98 16.14
CA LEU A 139 -9.90 -12.25 15.77
C LEU A 139 -8.54 -12.44 16.47
N ALA A 140 -7.72 -11.40 16.53
CA ALA A 140 -6.44 -11.44 17.22
C ALA A 140 -6.61 -11.68 18.74
N GLN A 141 -7.59 -11.02 19.37
CA GLN A 141 -7.93 -11.25 20.77
C GLN A 141 -8.44 -12.66 21.03
N ALA A 142 -9.27 -13.21 20.14
CA ALA A 142 -9.75 -14.58 20.24
C ALA A 142 -8.62 -15.60 20.12
N LYS A 143 -7.70 -15.42 19.16
CA LYS A 143 -6.49 -16.25 19.01
C LYS A 143 -5.59 -16.18 20.25
N ALA A 144 -5.36 -15.00 20.80
CA ALA A 144 -4.55 -14.83 22.01
C ALA A 144 -5.18 -15.52 23.24
N ARG A 145 -6.51 -15.44 23.39
CA ARG A 145 -7.24 -16.14 24.47
C ARG A 145 -7.16 -17.66 24.32
N ALA A 146 -7.30 -18.17 23.09
CA ALA A 146 -7.16 -19.60 22.81
C ALA A 146 -5.76 -20.12 23.12
N ALA A 147 -4.72 -19.40 22.71
CA ALA A 147 -3.33 -19.73 22.99
C ALA A 147 -3.04 -19.75 24.52
N ALA A 148 -3.55 -18.76 25.26
CA ALA A 148 -3.39 -18.70 26.72
C ALA A 148 -4.12 -19.85 27.43
N ALA A 149 -5.26 -20.32 26.91
CA ALA A 149 -5.98 -21.46 27.45
C ALA A 149 -5.20 -22.77 27.28
N THR A 150 -4.60 -22.99 26.09
CA THR A 150 -3.79 -24.18 25.81
C THR A 150 -2.57 -24.25 26.72
N THR A 151 -1.85 -23.14 26.92
CA THR A 151 -0.67 -23.08 27.80
C THR A 151 -1.05 -23.38 29.27
N ARG A 152 -2.25 -23.03 29.68
CA ARG A 152 -2.75 -23.33 31.02
C ARG A 152 -3.08 -24.83 31.25
N GLU A 153 -3.54 -25.50 30.20
CA GLU A 153 -3.82 -26.96 30.26
C GLU A 153 -2.54 -27.78 30.28
N GLU A 154 -1.52 -27.37 29.53
CA GLU A 154 -0.20 -28.04 29.49
C GLU A 154 0.61 -27.88 30.79
N SER A 155 0.30 -26.87 31.62
CA SER A 155 1.00 -26.60 32.89
C SER A 155 0.30 -27.22 34.13
N ARG A 156 -0.69 -28.07 33.92
CA ARG A 156 -1.47 -28.74 34.99
C ARG A 156 -1.20 -30.21 35.07
#